data_796804bfd8a202eaf419747aee4abc31
#
_entry.id   796804bfd8a202eaf419747aee4abc31
#
_cell.length_a   1.000
_cell.length_b   1.000
_cell.length_c   1.000
_cell.angle_alpha   90.00
_cell.angle_beta   90.00
_cell.angle_gamma   90.00
#
_symmetry.space_group_name_H-M   'P 1'
#
loop_
_entity.id
_entity.type
_entity.pdbx_description
1 polymer ?
#
loop_
_entity_poly.entity_id
_entity_poly.type
_entity_poly.pdbx_seq_one_letter_code
_entity_poly.pdbx_strand_id
1 'polypeptide(L)'
;HKSMVLLKNKNNTLPLSKTIRKIAVVGPNAADSTMLWANYNGFPTHTVTILEGIRNKVPDAEIIYELGCNHAADFVIQDLGNNITSTAGQGFASEFFNNTEFKGEAAYKGLANQLHYTTGGNTQFAPNVNLTNFTARFTGEFEAPETEQVEIKISGNDAFRLFVGDEKVAEVWENEYGAEKTYILNAEKGKKYPVKIEYMQRTGSADLNFQIGTRRPVDFAATATKVKDADVIVYVGGISPRLEGEEMPVNVEGFKKGDRTNIEIPKVQQEMVKALKATGKPVVYVLCTGSALALNWEDANIDAI
;
A
#
# COMPACT_ATOMS: atom_id res chain seq x y z
N HIS A 1 -20.27 -14.31 -0.58
CA HIS A 1 -20.93 -14.97 0.58
C HIS A 1 -20.36 -16.37 0.87
N LYS A 2 -19.89 -17.15 -0.11
CA LYS A 2 -19.42 -18.53 0.10
C LYS A 2 -18.08 -18.64 0.83
N SER A 3 -17.27 -17.58 0.83
CA SER A 3 -15.95 -17.51 1.46
C SER A 3 -15.95 -16.80 2.82
N MET A 4 -17.10 -16.31 3.29
CA MET A 4 -17.21 -15.63 4.57
C MET A 4 -17.76 -16.57 5.64
N VAL A 5 -17.08 -16.65 6.77
CA VAL A 5 -17.44 -17.47 7.92
C VAL A 5 -17.56 -16.59 9.16
N LEU A 6 -18.68 -16.65 9.84
CA LEU A 6 -18.85 -16.01 11.14
C LEU A 6 -18.31 -16.96 12.23
N LEU A 7 -17.10 -16.66 12.71
CA LEU A 7 -16.42 -17.49 13.72
C LEU A 7 -16.90 -17.18 15.14
N LYS A 8 -17.25 -15.91 15.39
CA LYS A 8 -17.70 -15.44 16.70
C LYS A 8 -18.67 -14.27 16.56
N ASN A 9 -19.68 -14.22 17.42
CA ASN A 9 -20.63 -13.12 17.51
C ASN A 9 -21.17 -12.99 18.95
N LYS A 10 -20.40 -12.33 19.81
CA LYS A 10 -20.78 -12.12 21.22
C LYS A 10 -21.84 -11.03 21.31
N ASN A 11 -22.84 -11.23 22.16
CA ASN A 11 -23.89 -10.25 22.44
C ASN A 11 -24.65 -9.76 21.18
N ASN A 12 -24.71 -10.56 20.13
CA ASN A 12 -25.31 -10.16 18.85
C ASN A 12 -24.71 -8.85 18.30
N THR A 13 -23.39 -8.69 18.39
CA THR A 13 -22.67 -7.53 17.82
C THR A 13 -22.95 -7.37 16.33
N LEU A 14 -23.09 -8.49 15.62
CA LEU A 14 -23.53 -8.55 14.22
C LEU A 14 -24.94 -9.12 14.11
N PRO A 15 -25.77 -8.64 13.17
CA PRO A 15 -25.52 -7.54 12.24
C PRO A 15 -25.46 -6.19 12.95
N LEU A 16 -24.62 -5.27 12.43
CA LEU A 16 -24.57 -3.91 12.94
C LEU A 16 -25.93 -3.21 12.79
N SER A 17 -26.29 -2.39 13.76
CA SER A 17 -27.53 -1.62 13.70
C SER A 17 -27.54 -0.69 12.48
N LYS A 18 -28.71 -0.56 11.83
CA LYS A 18 -28.91 0.42 10.76
C LYS A 18 -28.86 1.87 11.24
N THR A 19 -28.89 2.10 12.54
CA THR A 19 -28.83 3.42 13.17
C THR A 19 -27.40 3.87 13.50
N ILE A 20 -26.40 3.05 13.22
CA ILE A 20 -24.98 3.41 13.39
C ILE A 20 -24.69 4.66 12.57
N ARG A 21 -24.01 5.62 13.20
CA ARG A 21 -23.66 6.91 12.58
C ARG A 21 -22.17 7.06 12.31
N LYS A 22 -21.33 6.38 13.07
CA LYS A 22 -19.88 6.54 12.98
C LYS A 22 -19.17 5.20 13.10
N ILE A 23 -18.49 4.81 12.05
CA ILE A 23 -17.78 3.54 11.96
C ILE A 23 -16.29 3.83 11.74
N ALA A 24 -15.44 3.30 12.60
CA ALA A 24 -14.01 3.27 12.33
C ALA A 24 -13.64 1.99 11.58
N VAL A 25 -12.92 2.13 10.49
CA VAL A 25 -12.35 1.01 9.72
C VAL A 25 -10.83 1.13 9.84
N VAL A 26 -10.19 0.14 10.44
CA VAL A 26 -8.76 0.17 10.75
C VAL A 26 -8.11 -1.11 10.24
N GLY A 27 -6.89 -1.03 9.77
CA GLY A 27 -6.09 -2.21 9.49
C GLY A 27 -5.56 -2.31 8.06
N PRO A 28 -4.49 -3.13 7.88
CA PRO A 28 -3.72 -3.17 6.64
C PRO A 28 -4.49 -3.71 5.43
N ASN A 29 -5.51 -4.53 5.66
CA ASN A 29 -6.31 -5.14 4.60
C ASN A 29 -7.57 -4.33 4.24
N ALA A 30 -7.86 -3.23 4.95
CA ALA A 30 -9.11 -2.48 4.78
C ALA A 30 -9.25 -1.88 3.37
N ALA A 31 -8.19 -1.25 2.87
CA ALA A 31 -8.13 -0.59 1.57
C ALA A 31 -7.20 -1.30 0.56
N ASP A 32 -6.69 -2.48 0.90
CA ASP A 32 -5.78 -3.24 0.03
C ASP A 32 -6.57 -4.09 -0.97
N SER A 33 -6.54 -3.69 -2.25
CA SER A 33 -7.14 -4.48 -3.33
C SER A 33 -6.36 -5.74 -3.64
N THR A 34 -5.03 -5.73 -3.50
CA THR A 34 -4.16 -6.87 -3.79
C THR A 34 -4.48 -8.06 -2.89
N MET A 35 -4.84 -7.80 -1.63
CA MET A 35 -5.28 -8.85 -0.70
C MET A 35 -6.47 -9.64 -1.24
N LEU A 36 -7.39 -8.98 -1.98
CA LEU A 36 -8.58 -9.62 -2.56
C LEU A 36 -8.27 -10.43 -3.82
N TRP A 37 -7.15 -10.15 -4.48
CA TRP A 37 -6.78 -10.86 -5.72
C TRP A 37 -6.07 -12.18 -5.44
N ALA A 38 -5.48 -12.35 -4.26
CA ALA A 38 -4.61 -13.48 -3.88
C ALA A 38 -3.37 -13.61 -4.81
N ASN A 39 -2.73 -14.78 -4.81
CA ASN A 39 -1.64 -15.10 -5.73
C ASN A 39 -2.19 -15.61 -7.06
N TYR A 40 -1.41 -15.53 -8.14
CA TYR A 40 -1.77 -16.01 -9.49
C TYR A 40 -3.07 -15.42 -10.02
N ASN A 41 -3.28 -14.15 -9.76
CA ASN A 41 -4.51 -13.44 -10.12
C ASN A 41 -4.50 -12.94 -11.58
N GLY A 42 -5.68 -12.63 -12.08
CA GLY A 42 -5.87 -11.73 -13.20
C GLY A 42 -6.02 -10.27 -12.72
N PHE A 43 -6.20 -9.36 -13.67
CA PHE A 43 -6.45 -7.94 -13.36
C PHE A 43 -7.95 -7.66 -13.52
N PRO A 44 -8.70 -7.51 -12.43
CA PRO A 44 -10.11 -7.15 -12.51
C PRO A 44 -10.25 -5.69 -12.96
N THR A 45 -11.30 -5.39 -13.69
CA THR A 45 -11.61 -4.02 -14.14
C THR A 45 -11.94 -3.08 -12.97
N HIS A 46 -12.45 -3.64 -11.88
CA HIS A 46 -12.73 -2.94 -10.63
C HIS A 46 -12.67 -3.90 -9.46
N THR A 47 -12.07 -3.45 -8.35
CA THR A 47 -11.99 -4.21 -7.09
C THR A 47 -12.63 -3.39 -5.98
N VAL A 48 -13.71 -3.92 -5.39
CA VAL A 48 -14.33 -3.31 -4.22
C VAL A 48 -13.59 -3.76 -2.96
N THR A 49 -12.81 -2.86 -2.37
CA THR A 49 -12.15 -3.13 -1.09
C THR A 49 -13.16 -3.22 0.04
N ILE A 50 -12.74 -3.77 1.20
CA ILE A 50 -13.63 -3.88 2.37
C ILE A 50 -14.06 -2.49 2.83
N LEU A 51 -13.14 -1.52 2.85
CA LEU A 51 -13.43 -0.12 3.17
C LEU A 51 -14.46 0.48 2.21
N GLU A 52 -14.27 0.29 0.92
CA GLU A 52 -15.20 0.77 -0.12
C GLU A 52 -16.57 0.11 0.01
N GLY A 53 -16.60 -1.21 0.22
CA GLY A 53 -17.84 -1.95 0.44
C GLY A 53 -18.63 -1.45 1.65
N ILE A 54 -17.96 -1.10 2.74
CA ILE A 54 -18.59 -0.50 3.93
C ILE A 54 -19.13 0.88 3.58
N ARG A 55 -18.34 1.77 2.95
CA ARG A 55 -18.80 3.11 2.53
C ARG A 55 -20.04 3.05 1.64
N ASN A 56 -20.02 2.16 0.65
CA ASN A 56 -21.14 1.98 -0.26
C ASN A 56 -22.39 1.44 0.43
N LYS A 57 -22.22 0.64 1.50
CA LYS A 57 -23.35 0.04 2.20
C LYS A 57 -24.02 0.98 3.19
N VAL A 58 -23.28 1.92 3.76
CA VAL A 58 -23.77 2.87 4.77
C VAL A 58 -23.38 4.30 4.41
N PRO A 59 -23.92 4.85 3.30
CA PRO A 59 -23.52 6.16 2.77
C PRO A 59 -23.81 7.33 3.72
N ASP A 60 -24.73 7.15 4.65
CA ASP A 60 -25.12 8.18 5.63
C ASP A 60 -24.27 8.12 6.92
N ALA A 61 -23.39 7.13 7.07
CA ALA A 61 -22.51 7.03 8.23
C ALA A 61 -21.17 7.72 7.98
N GLU A 62 -20.65 8.35 9.00
CA GLU A 62 -19.27 8.84 9.01
C GLU A 62 -18.31 7.65 9.08
N ILE A 63 -17.41 7.54 8.12
CA ILE A 63 -16.39 6.50 8.08
C ILE A 63 -15.01 7.09 8.36
N ILE A 64 -14.45 6.79 9.55
CA ILE A 64 -13.05 7.08 9.86
C ILE A 64 -12.23 5.91 9.33
N TYR A 65 -11.23 6.21 8.50
CA TYR A 65 -10.27 5.21 8.05
C TYR A 65 -8.87 5.52 8.57
N GLU A 66 -8.23 4.51 9.17
CA GLU A 66 -6.83 4.54 9.59
C GLU A 66 -6.15 3.24 9.15
N LEU A 67 -4.96 3.35 8.56
CA LEU A 67 -4.14 2.16 8.31
C LEU A 67 -3.79 1.44 9.62
N GLY A 68 -3.47 2.22 10.65
CA GLY A 68 -3.12 1.75 11.98
C GLY A 68 -1.76 1.09 12.04
N CYS A 69 -1.58 -0.01 11.34
CA CYS A 69 -0.30 -0.73 11.26
C CYS A 69 -0.09 -1.38 9.90
N ASN A 70 1.13 -1.79 9.61
CA ASN A 70 1.44 -2.67 8.49
C ASN A 70 1.05 -4.13 8.78
N HIS A 71 1.21 -5.01 7.79
CA HIS A 71 0.91 -6.43 7.95
C HIS A 71 1.81 -7.12 8.99
N ALA A 72 3.13 -6.84 8.98
CA ALA A 72 4.09 -7.49 9.89
C ALA A 72 5.18 -6.55 10.41
N ALA A 73 5.50 -5.45 9.70
CA ALA A 73 6.50 -4.49 10.15
C ALA A 73 5.98 -3.63 11.31
N ASP A 74 6.84 -3.34 12.28
CA ASP A 74 6.57 -2.50 13.45
C ASP A 74 6.66 -0.99 13.17
N PHE A 75 6.73 -0.61 11.91
CA PHE A 75 6.73 0.76 11.44
C PHE A 75 5.72 0.97 10.31
N VAL A 76 5.35 2.20 10.09
CA VAL A 76 4.61 2.67 8.91
C VAL A 76 5.45 3.66 8.12
N ILE A 77 5.20 3.78 6.83
CA ILE A 77 5.82 4.84 6.03
C ILE A 77 4.89 6.05 6.04
N GLN A 78 5.38 7.14 6.62
CA GLN A 78 4.76 8.45 6.45
C GLN A 78 5.09 8.93 5.03
N ASP A 79 4.09 8.95 4.17
CA ASP A 79 4.25 9.37 2.77
C ASP A 79 4.65 10.85 2.69
N LEU A 80 5.66 11.13 1.89
CA LEU A 80 6.17 12.46 1.56
C LEU A 80 6.02 12.79 0.08
N GLY A 81 5.27 12.03 -0.68
CA GLY A 81 5.03 12.26 -2.11
C GLY A 81 4.45 13.64 -2.42
N ASN A 82 3.65 14.18 -1.51
CA ASN A 82 3.12 15.54 -1.62
C ASN A 82 4.17 16.66 -1.47
N ASN A 83 5.40 16.34 -1.08
CA ASN A 83 6.52 17.28 -1.05
C ASN A 83 7.32 17.30 -2.36
N ILE A 84 6.84 16.63 -3.39
CA ILE A 84 7.43 16.67 -4.74
C ILE A 84 6.66 17.69 -5.58
N THR A 85 7.40 18.57 -6.23
CA THR A 85 6.88 19.56 -7.19
C THR A 85 7.65 19.50 -8.49
N SER A 86 7.05 19.95 -9.59
CA SER A 86 7.67 20.01 -10.89
C SER A 86 7.18 21.20 -11.69
N THR A 87 7.71 21.39 -12.89
CA THR A 87 7.20 22.41 -13.83
C THR A 87 5.75 22.17 -14.26
N ALA A 88 5.23 20.95 -14.10
CA ALA A 88 3.85 20.59 -14.41
C ALA A 88 2.88 20.79 -13.23
N GLY A 89 3.39 21.04 -12.01
CA GLY A 89 2.60 21.21 -10.79
C GLY A 89 3.10 20.35 -9.64
N GLN A 90 2.21 20.04 -8.69
CA GLN A 90 2.51 19.16 -7.56
C GLN A 90 2.58 17.71 -8.04
N GLY A 91 3.74 17.08 -7.87
CA GLY A 91 4.08 15.77 -8.41
C GLY A 91 5.18 15.87 -9.48
N PHE A 92 5.33 14.82 -10.26
CA PHE A 92 6.34 14.74 -11.32
C PHE A 92 5.82 15.27 -12.65
N ALA A 93 6.62 16.00 -13.39
CA ALA A 93 6.45 16.15 -14.83
C ALA A 93 6.81 14.85 -15.52
N SER A 94 5.92 14.32 -16.35
CA SER A 94 6.06 13.04 -17.02
C SER A 94 6.16 13.20 -18.54
N GLU A 95 7.06 12.45 -19.17
CA GLU A 95 7.22 12.33 -20.62
C GLU A 95 7.24 10.85 -21.00
N PHE A 96 6.49 10.47 -22.01
CA PHE A 96 6.44 9.10 -22.52
C PHE A 96 6.82 9.07 -24.00
N PHE A 97 7.62 8.06 -24.39
CA PHE A 97 8.10 7.88 -25.76
C PHE A 97 7.78 6.47 -26.22
N ASN A 98 7.16 6.31 -27.39
CA ASN A 98 6.85 5.01 -27.97
C ASN A 98 8.08 4.35 -28.63
N ASN A 99 9.20 4.35 -27.93
CA ASN A 99 10.46 3.67 -28.28
C ASN A 99 11.28 3.40 -26.99
N THR A 100 12.34 2.62 -27.12
CA THR A 100 13.21 2.22 -25.99
C THR A 100 14.43 3.13 -25.77
N GLU A 101 14.49 4.28 -26.46
CA GLU A 101 15.69 5.13 -26.51
C GLU A 101 15.46 6.56 -26.05
N PHE A 102 14.25 6.92 -25.57
CA PHE A 102 13.84 8.31 -25.21
C PHE A 102 14.01 9.30 -26.36
N LYS A 103 13.87 8.87 -27.62
CA LYS A 103 14.11 9.68 -28.81
C LYS A 103 12.82 10.20 -29.45
N GLY A 104 12.97 11.32 -30.16
CA GLY A 104 11.88 11.93 -30.92
C GLY A 104 10.91 12.73 -30.05
N GLU A 105 9.75 12.99 -30.60
CA GLU A 105 8.68 13.68 -29.89
C GLU A 105 8.00 12.76 -28.88
N ALA A 106 7.70 13.28 -27.69
CA ALA A 106 6.99 12.51 -26.67
C ALA A 106 5.55 12.22 -27.12
N ALA A 107 5.14 10.97 -27.02
CA ALA A 107 3.76 10.54 -27.28
C ALA A 107 2.77 11.13 -26.27
N TYR A 108 3.24 11.42 -25.07
CA TYR A 108 2.47 12.08 -24.02
C TYR A 108 3.37 12.86 -23.09
N LYS A 109 2.89 14.04 -22.64
CA LYS A 109 3.48 14.83 -21.55
C LYS A 109 2.36 15.20 -20.57
N GLY A 110 2.64 15.14 -19.27
CA GLY A 110 1.65 15.46 -18.26
C GLY A 110 2.19 15.56 -16.86
N LEU A 111 1.28 15.65 -15.89
CA LEU A 111 1.56 15.62 -14.47
C LEU A 111 1.26 14.21 -13.94
N ALA A 112 2.19 13.65 -13.16
CA ALA A 112 2.02 12.41 -12.43
C ALA A 112 2.11 12.68 -10.92
N ASN A 113 0.97 12.68 -10.23
CA ASN A 113 0.91 12.93 -8.78
C ASN A 113 1.41 11.73 -7.97
N GLN A 114 1.24 10.53 -8.51
CA GLN A 114 1.72 9.28 -7.94
C GLN A 114 2.26 8.41 -9.08
N LEU A 115 3.33 7.67 -8.80
CA LEU A 115 3.85 6.69 -9.74
C LEU A 115 3.45 5.29 -9.25
N HIS A 116 2.28 4.88 -9.67
CA HIS A 116 1.75 3.54 -9.47
C HIS A 116 1.09 3.10 -10.78
N TYR A 117 1.90 2.57 -11.67
CA TYR A 117 1.50 2.21 -13.02
C TYR A 117 1.54 0.70 -13.22
N THR A 118 0.58 0.19 -13.97
CA THR A 118 0.58 -1.19 -14.47
C THR A 118 -0.10 -1.25 -15.82
N THR A 119 0.37 -2.11 -16.72
CA THR A 119 -0.34 -2.45 -17.96
C THR A 119 -1.29 -3.63 -17.77
N GLY A 120 -1.47 -4.08 -16.55
CA GLY A 120 -2.47 -5.10 -16.23
C GLY A 120 -3.86 -4.75 -16.78
N GLY A 121 -4.55 -5.73 -17.35
CA GLY A 121 -5.83 -5.52 -18.02
C GLY A 121 -5.75 -4.68 -19.30
N ASN A 122 -4.58 -4.60 -19.96
CA ASN A 122 -4.32 -3.75 -21.15
C ASN A 122 -4.48 -2.25 -20.87
N THR A 123 -4.14 -1.81 -19.67
CA THR A 123 -4.17 -0.40 -19.29
C THR A 123 -2.90 0.31 -19.76
N GLN A 124 -3.02 1.38 -20.50
CA GLN A 124 -1.88 2.23 -20.90
C GLN A 124 -1.43 3.10 -19.73
N PHE A 125 -0.13 3.37 -19.60
CA PHE A 125 0.41 4.29 -18.58
C PHE A 125 -0.08 5.73 -18.78
N ALA A 126 -0.28 6.13 -20.02
CA ALA A 126 -0.87 7.41 -20.38
C ALA A 126 -1.53 7.32 -21.78
N PRO A 127 -2.39 8.28 -22.16
CA PRO A 127 -3.01 8.31 -23.49
C PRO A 127 -1.97 8.24 -24.61
N ASN A 128 -2.22 7.41 -25.61
CA ASN A 128 -1.36 7.19 -26.79
C ASN A 128 0.01 6.54 -26.51
N VAL A 129 0.25 6.05 -25.28
CA VAL A 129 1.45 5.30 -24.94
C VAL A 129 1.23 3.82 -25.25
N ASN A 130 2.21 3.20 -25.89
CA ASN A 130 2.17 1.76 -26.18
C ASN A 130 2.10 0.94 -24.89
N LEU A 131 1.62 -0.30 -24.96
CA LEU A 131 1.66 -1.25 -23.85
C LEU A 131 3.06 -1.89 -23.70
N THR A 132 3.84 -1.91 -24.78
CA THR A 132 5.23 -2.42 -24.85
C THR A 132 6.08 -1.50 -25.71
N ASN A 133 7.40 -1.64 -25.68
CA ASN A 133 8.35 -0.82 -26.44
C ASN A 133 8.16 0.67 -26.22
N PHE A 134 8.15 1.09 -24.95
CA PHE A 134 8.07 2.49 -24.58
C PHE A 134 9.05 2.83 -23.47
N THR A 135 9.34 4.11 -23.34
CA THR A 135 10.07 4.67 -22.19
C THR A 135 9.28 5.79 -21.54
N ALA A 136 9.54 6.02 -20.28
CA ALA A 136 8.98 7.13 -19.52
C ALA A 136 10.08 7.84 -18.72
N ARG A 137 9.99 9.16 -18.64
CA ARG A 137 10.81 10.00 -17.77
C ARG A 137 9.92 10.80 -16.85
N PHE A 138 10.24 10.74 -15.55
CA PHE A 138 9.56 11.52 -14.52
C PHE A 138 10.61 12.43 -13.87
N THR A 139 10.29 13.70 -13.77
CA THR A 139 11.19 14.70 -13.16
C THR A 139 10.44 15.55 -12.16
N GLY A 140 11.02 15.75 -11.00
CA GLY A 140 10.46 16.56 -9.93
C GLY A 140 11.55 17.01 -8.96
N GLU A 141 11.17 17.80 -7.98
CA GLU A 141 12.02 18.30 -6.92
C GLU A 141 11.35 17.98 -5.59
N PHE A 142 12.00 17.18 -4.77
CA PHE A 142 11.54 16.85 -3.41
C PHE A 142 12.09 17.91 -2.45
N GLU A 143 11.22 18.61 -1.72
CA GLU A 143 11.59 19.51 -0.63
C GLU A 143 11.42 18.79 0.71
N ALA A 144 12.52 18.61 1.45
CA ALA A 144 12.51 17.91 2.71
C ALA A 144 11.79 18.71 3.81
N PRO A 145 10.70 18.20 4.41
CA PRO A 145 9.99 18.92 5.47
C PRO A 145 10.76 18.95 6.79
N GLU A 146 11.62 17.96 7.03
CA GLU A 146 12.44 17.83 8.24
C GLU A 146 13.84 17.30 7.92
N THR A 147 14.77 17.48 8.87
CA THR A 147 16.11 16.89 8.79
C THR A 147 16.04 15.47 9.34
N GLU A 148 15.97 14.49 8.45
CA GLU A 148 15.81 13.08 8.81
C GLU A 148 16.19 12.13 7.66
N GLN A 149 16.18 10.83 7.94
CA GLN A 149 16.31 9.82 6.90
C GLN A 149 14.99 9.63 6.16
N VAL A 150 15.06 9.80 4.85
CA VAL A 150 13.95 9.57 3.93
C VAL A 150 14.24 8.33 3.10
N GLU A 151 13.33 7.37 3.13
CA GLU A 151 13.39 6.17 2.31
C GLU A 151 12.75 6.44 0.96
N ILE A 152 13.49 6.20 -0.10
CA ILE A 152 13.01 6.26 -1.48
C ILE A 152 13.04 4.85 -2.04
N LYS A 153 11.88 4.32 -2.39
CA LYS A 153 11.70 2.98 -2.90
C LYS A 153 11.17 3.02 -4.32
N ILE A 154 11.78 2.27 -5.20
CA ILE A 154 11.33 2.09 -6.58
C ILE A 154 11.29 0.61 -6.92
N SER A 155 10.23 0.19 -7.55
CA SER A 155 10.10 -1.14 -8.12
C SER A 155 9.51 -1.08 -9.52
N GLY A 156 9.86 -2.02 -10.36
CA GLY A 156 9.36 -2.03 -11.73
C GLY A 156 9.76 -3.26 -12.51
N ASN A 157 9.17 -3.34 -13.67
CA ASN A 157 9.36 -4.35 -14.70
C ASN A 157 9.25 -3.63 -16.07
N ASP A 158 10.19 -3.58 -16.94
CA ASP A 158 11.45 -4.32 -17.13
C ASP A 158 12.69 -3.62 -16.52
N ALA A 159 12.80 -2.29 -16.73
CA ALA A 159 14.00 -1.55 -16.41
C ALA A 159 13.71 -0.15 -15.85
N PHE A 160 14.47 0.25 -14.85
CA PHE A 160 14.38 1.60 -14.28
C PHE A 160 15.73 2.12 -13.81
N ARG A 161 15.82 3.46 -13.73
CA ARG A 161 16.90 4.22 -13.08
C ARG A 161 16.29 5.27 -12.19
N LEU A 162 16.89 5.46 -11.01
CA LEU A 162 16.55 6.53 -10.09
C LEU A 162 17.77 7.43 -9.87
N PHE A 163 17.55 8.72 -9.99
CA PHE A 163 18.55 9.75 -9.71
C PHE A 163 18.03 10.65 -8.60
N VAL A 164 18.91 11.02 -7.66
CA VAL A 164 18.65 12.02 -6.63
C VAL A 164 19.79 13.04 -6.69
N GLY A 165 19.46 14.27 -7.02
CA GLY A 165 20.47 15.25 -7.47
C GLY A 165 21.13 14.78 -8.77
N ASP A 166 22.46 14.83 -8.81
CA ASP A 166 23.26 14.38 -9.96
C ASP A 166 23.67 12.89 -9.84
N GLU A 167 23.34 12.23 -8.73
CA GLU A 167 23.73 10.85 -8.48
C GLU A 167 22.69 9.85 -8.97
N LYS A 168 23.14 8.82 -9.68
CA LYS A 168 22.32 7.64 -9.99
C LYS A 168 22.34 6.68 -8.78
N VAL A 169 21.29 6.71 -7.99
CA VAL A 169 21.20 5.99 -6.69
C VAL A 169 20.61 4.58 -6.82
N ALA A 170 19.92 4.29 -7.91
CA ALA A 170 19.46 2.94 -8.22
C ALA A 170 19.39 2.72 -9.74
N GLU A 171 19.70 1.49 -10.16
CA GLU A 171 19.60 1.05 -11.54
C GLU A 171 19.26 -0.43 -11.59
N VAL A 172 18.29 -0.76 -12.44
CA VAL A 172 17.99 -2.08 -12.97
C VAL A 172 17.72 -1.83 -14.46
N TRP A 173 18.72 -2.08 -15.32
CA TRP A 173 18.63 -1.73 -16.74
C TRP A 173 18.68 -2.92 -17.66
N GLU A 174 19.11 -4.06 -17.16
CA GLU A 174 18.95 -5.35 -17.79
C GLU A 174 17.69 -6.03 -17.24
N ASN A 175 17.03 -6.81 -18.07
CA ASN A 175 15.71 -7.37 -17.80
C ASN A 175 15.68 -8.17 -16.48
N GLU A 176 15.26 -7.56 -15.40
CA GLU A 176 14.95 -8.23 -14.14
C GLU A 176 13.44 -8.12 -13.87
N TYR A 177 12.77 -9.24 -13.86
CA TYR A 177 11.35 -9.27 -13.57
C TYR A 177 11.08 -8.87 -12.10
N GLY A 178 10.28 -7.81 -11.89
CA GLY A 178 9.83 -7.41 -10.56
C GLY A 178 10.93 -6.89 -9.62
N ALA A 179 11.99 -6.27 -10.15
CA ALA A 179 13.07 -5.72 -9.34
C ALA A 179 12.62 -4.58 -8.43
N GLU A 180 13.18 -4.53 -7.22
CA GLU A 180 12.96 -3.46 -6.25
C GLU A 180 14.29 -2.93 -5.73
N LYS A 181 14.40 -1.61 -5.59
CA LYS A 181 15.55 -0.92 -4.99
C LYS A 181 15.08 0.10 -3.96
N THR A 182 15.85 0.22 -2.89
CA THR A 182 15.63 1.22 -1.84
C THR A 182 16.87 2.07 -1.68
N TYR A 183 16.70 3.37 -1.63
CA TYR A 183 17.75 4.36 -1.33
C TYR A 183 17.37 5.14 -0.07
N ILE A 184 18.35 5.39 0.80
CA ILE A 184 18.18 6.19 2.01
C ILE A 184 18.84 7.55 1.78
N LEU A 185 18.02 8.58 1.71
CA LEU A 185 18.45 9.97 1.63
C LEU A 185 18.55 10.55 3.04
N ASN A 186 19.72 11.05 3.42
CA ASN A 186 19.86 11.90 4.62
C ASN A 186 19.42 13.31 4.25
N ALA A 187 18.14 13.60 4.45
CA ALA A 187 17.53 14.84 4.05
C ALA A 187 17.75 15.95 5.07
N GLU A 188 17.92 17.18 4.61
CA GLU A 188 18.04 18.39 5.44
C GLU A 188 16.79 19.25 5.24
N LYS A 189 16.17 19.70 6.31
CA LYS A 189 14.95 20.52 6.28
C LYS A 189 15.05 21.70 5.33
N GLY A 190 14.07 21.85 4.45
CA GLY A 190 13.97 22.93 3.45
C GLY A 190 14.90 22.78 2.26
N LYS A 191 15.80 21.77 2.25
CA LYS A 191 16.64 21.50 1.11
C LYS A 191 15.86 20.79 0.02
N LYS A 192 16.13 21.17 -1.20
CA LYS A 192 15.50 20.62 -2.39
C LYS A 192 16.43 19.63 -3.06
N TYR A 193 15.86 18.49 -3.43
CA TYR A 193 16.56 17.38 -4.05
C TYR A 193 15.88 17.07 -5.38
N PRO A 194 16.54 17.36 -6.54
CA PRO A 194 16.02 16.90 -7.82
C PRO A 194 15.87 15.39 -7.85
N VAL A 195 14.72 14.91 -8.27
CA VAL A 195 14.43 13.48 -8.43
C VAL A 195 14.08 13.22 -9.88
N LYS A 196 14.82 12.31 -10.51
CA LYS A 196 14.54 11.87 -11.87
C LYS A 196 14.42 10.34 -11.90
N ILE A 197 13.37 9.85 -12.56
CA ILE A 197 13.15 8.43 -12.81
C ILE A 197 13.11 8.23 -14.32
N GLU A 198 13.85 7.26 -14.79
CA GLU A 198 13.79 6.75 -16.15
C GLU A 198 13.30 5.31 -16.11
N TYR A 199 12.30 5.02 -16.92
CA TYR A 199 11.68 3.71 -17.01
C TYR A 199 11.66 3.24 -18.46
N MET A 200 11.85 1.95 -18.68
CA MET A 200 11.77 1.35 -20.01
C MET A 200 11.05 0.01 -19.96
N GLN A 201 10.06 -0.13 -20.82
CA GLN A 201 9.33 -1.36 -21.06
C GLN A 201 9.65 -1.89 -22.45
N ARG A 202 10.10 -3.13 -22.53
CA ARG A 202 10.37 -3.84 -23.80
C ARG A 202 9.21 -4.76 -24.16
N THR A 203 8.95 -5.75 -23.33
CA THR A 203 7.98 -6.81 -23.62
C THR A 203 7.20 -7.22 -22.36
N GLY A 204 6.05 -7.87 -22.53
CA GLY A 204 5.24 -8.34 -21.41
C GLY A 204 4.48 -7.24 -20.70
N SER A 205 4.18 -7.47 -19.42
CA SER A 205 3.46 -6.51 -18.59
C SER A 205 4.42 -5.48 -18.01
N ALA A 206 4.04 -4.22 -18.04
CA ALA A 206 4.74 -3.12 -17.40
C ALA A 206 4.23 -2.90 -15.98
N ASP A 207 5.15 -2.61 -15.08
CA ASP A 207 4.88 -2.17 -13.71
C ASP A 207 5.90 -1.12 -13.31
N LEU A 208 5.45 -0.04 -12.68
CA LEU A 208 6.32 0.96 -12.07
C LEU A 208 5.68 1.51 -10.80
N ASN A 209 6.37 1.34 -9.69
CA ASN A 209 5.96 1.90 -8.41
C ASN A 209 7.10 2.75 -7.82
N PHE A 210 6.75 3.90 -7.27
CA PHE A 210 7.67 4.77 -6.57
C PHE A 210 7.03 5.23 -5.26
N GLN A 211 7.79 5.17 -4.19
CA GLN A 211 7.40 5.65 -2.88
C GLN A 211 8.53 6.47 -2.28
N ILE A 212 8.19 7.58 -1.64
CA ILE A 212 9.11 8.40 -0.86
C ILE A 212 8.47 8.69 0.50
N GLY A 213 9.20 8.46 1.58
CA GLY A 213 8.64 8.66 2.91
C GLY A 213 9.62 8.37 4.03
N THR A 214 9.15 8.54 5.25
CA THR A 214 9.95 8.32 6.45
C THR A 214 9.34 7.21 7.28
N ARG A 215 10.19 6.33 7.81
CA ARG A 215 9.75 5.29 8.76
C ARG A 215 9.33 5.92 10.07
N ARG A 216 8.12 5.61 10.51
CA ARG A 216 7.61 5.99 11.83
C ARG A 216 7.24 4.72 12.60
N PRO A 217 7.61 4.59 13.87
CA PRO A 217 7.08 3.52 14.71
C PRO A 217 5.55 3.53 14.68
N VAL A 218 4.94 2.35 14.75
CA VAL A 218 3.49 2.25 14.87
C VAL A 218 3.05 2.87 16.18
N ASP A 219 2.20 3.90 16.12
CA ASP A 219 1.58 4.53 17.30
C ASP A 219 0.17 3.98 17.50
N PHE A 220 0.09 2.90 18.28
CA PHE A 220 -1.16 2.24 18.61
C PHE A 220 -2.11 3.16 19.39
N ALA A 221 -1.56 3.98 20.30
CA ALA A 221 -2.34 4.87 21.14
C ALA A 221 -2.93 6.04 20.35
N ALA A 222 -2.17 6.61 19.43
CA ALA A 222 -2.67 7.66 18.53
C ALA A 222 -3.79 7.12 17.64
N THR A 223 -3.64 5.92 17.07
CA THR A 223 -4.71 5.30 16.28
C THR A 223 -5.96 5.05 17.11
N ALA A 224 -5.82 4.47 18.32
CA ALA A 224 -6.94 4.25 19.24
C ALA A 224 -7.65 5.57 19.60
N THR A 225 -6.89 6.65 19.81
CA THR A 225 -7.43 7.98 20.13
C THR A 225 -8.27 8.54 18.99
N LYS A 226 -7.83 8.40 17.75
CA LYS A 226 -8.57 8.87 16.56
C LYS A 226 -9.91 8.18 16.37
N VAL A 227 -10.03 6.93 16.79
CA VAL A 227 -11.23 6.12 16.57
C VAL A 227 -12.11 5.92 17.80
N LYS A 228 -11.72 6.46 18.96
CA LYS A 228 -12.43 6.28 20.25
C LYS A 228 -13.88 6.75 20.25
N ASP A 229 -14.24 7.69 19.38
CA ASP A 229 -15.59 8.26 19.30
C ASP A 229 -16.48 7.52 18.29
N ALA A 230 -15.99 6.47 17.65
CA ALA A 230 -16.79 5.63 16.78
C ALA A 230 -17.81 4.80 17.58
N ASP A 231 -18.94 4.47 16.93
CA ASP A 231 -19.94 3.56 17.54
C ASP A 231 -19.43 2.10 17.54
N VAL A 232 -18.68 1.75 16.52
CA VAL A 232 -18.05 0.45 16.32
C VAL A 232 -16.72 0.58 15.59
N ILE A 233 -15.79 -0.28 15.91
CA ILE A 233 -14.50 -0.40 15.21
C ILE A 233 -14.51 -1.69 14.39
N VAL A 234 -14.28 -1.59 13.10
CA VAL A 234 -14.06 -2.72 12.20
C VAL A 234 -12.56 -2.79 11.92
N TYR A 235 -11.89 -3.74 12.54
CA TYR A 235 -10.48 -4.01 12.25
C TYR A 235 -10.38 -5.03 11.11
N VAL A 236 -9.63 -4.70 10.07
CA VAL A 236 -9.46 -5.52 8.88
C VAL A 236 -8.00 -5.90 8.74
N GLY A 237 -7.67 -7.10 9.14
CA GLY A 237 -6.29 -7.59 9.20
C GLY A 237 -6.16 -9.05 8.83
N GLY A 238 -5.04 -9.63 9.22
CA GLY A 238 -4.68 -11.01 8.88
C GLY A 238 -3.49 -11.06 7.93
N ILE A 239 -3.57 -11.94 6.94
CA ILE A 239 -2.48 -12.19 6.01
C ILE A 239 -2.78 -11.56 4.64
N SER A 240 -1.74 -11.24 3.90
CA SER A 240 -1.80 -10.72 2.54
C SER A 240 -0.96 -11.59 1.61
N PRO A 241 -1.31 -11.70 0.32
CA PRO A 241 -0.46 -12.31 -0.69
C PRO A 241 0.94 -11.68 -0.81
N ARG A 242 1.13 -10.49 -0.25
CA ARG A 242 2.44 -9.83 -0.16
C ARG A 242 3.35 -10.41 0.93
N LEU A 243 2.81 -11.22 1.83
CA LEU A 243 3.55 -11.91 2.89
C LEU A 243 3.64 -13.41 2.64
N GLU A 244 2.54 -14.01 2.21
CA GLU A 244 2.39 -15.45 2.00
C GLU A 244 2.14 -15.74 0.52
N GLY A 245 3.13 -16.32 -0.13
CA GLY A 245 3.13 -16.66 -1.56
C GLY A 245 4.39 -17.39 -1.95
N GLU A 246 4.42 -17.94 -3.14
CA GLU A 246 5.50 -18.80 -3.61
C GLU A 246 6.78 -17.99 -3.92
N GLU A 247 7.93 -18.47 -3.39
CA GLU A 247 9.29 -17.98 -3.68
C GLU A 247 9.45 -16.44 -3.52
N MET A 248 8.79 -15.84 -2.56
CA MET A 248 8.83 -14.39 -2.35
C MET A 248 10.08 -13.96 -1.56
N PRO A 249 10.65 -12.77 -1.83
CA PRO A 249 11.77 -12.23 -1.07
C PRO A 249 11.32 -11.66 0.30
N VAL A 250 10.46 -12.38 1.02
CA VAL A 250 9.93 -12.00 2.33
C VAL A 250 10.74 -12.66 3.43
N ASN A 251 11.26 -11.85 4.35
CA ASN A 251 11.98 -12.31 5.53
C ASN A 251 11.62 -11.39 6.70
N VAL A 252 10.48 -11.66 7.33
CA VAL A 252 9.97 -10.95 8.50
C VAL A 252 9.51 -11.96 9.54
N GLU A 253 9.33 -11.54 10.79
CA GLU A 253 8.85 -12.43 11.84
C GLU A 253 7.56 -13.15 11.43
N GLY A 254 7.56 -14.46 11.52
CA GLY A 254 6.44 -15.33 11.12
C GLY A 254 6.45 -15.76 9.64
N PHE A 255 7.38 -15.22 8.81
CA PHE A 255 7.45 -15.52 7.37
C PHE A 255 8.89 -15.64 6.88
N LYS A 256 9.13 -16.58 5.99
CA LYS A 256 10.42 -16.79 5.31
C LYS A 256 10.20 -17.24 3.88
N LYS A 257 10.70 -16.49 2.90
CA LYS A 257 10.55 -16.76 1.47
C LYS A 257 9.09 -16.90 1.01
N GLY A 258 8.17 -16.23 1.69
CA GLY A 258 6.75 -16.35 1.43
C GLY A 258 6.04 -17.49 2.14
N ASP A 259 6.77 -18.38 2.82
CA ASP A 259 6.19 -19.43 3.66
C ASP A 259 6.02 -18.94 5.10
N ARG A 260 5.00 -19.43 5.77
CA ARG A 260 4.79 -19.20 7.19
C ARG A 260 5.71 -20.08 8.03
N THR A 261 6.31 -19.48 9.07
CA THR A 261 7.13 -20.19 10.06
C THR A 261 6.37 -20.51 11.35
N ASN A 262 5.21 -19.87 11.56
CA ASN A 262 4.25 -20.17 12.62
C ASN A 262 2.84 -19.78 12.18
N ILE A 263 1.81 -20.07 12.98
CA ILE A 263 0.41 -19.73 12.69
C ILE A 263 -0.11 -18.51 13.45
N GLU A 264 0.76 -17.79 14.15
CA GLU A 264 0.38 -16.62 14.92
C GLU A 264 -0.01 -15.45 14.01
N ILE A 265 -0.92 -14.61 14.47
CA ILE A 265 -1.16 -13.29 13.85
C ILE A 265 0.10 -12.45 14.06
N PRO A 266 0.57 -11.69 13.05
CA PRO A 266 1.72 -10.81 13.22
C PRO A 266 1.56 -9.89 14.44
N LYS A 267 2.62 -9.82 15.26
CA LYS A 267 2.60 -9.14 16.56
C LYS A 267 2.09 -7.70 16.48
N VAL A 268 2.49 -6.95 15.45
CA VAL A 268 2.05 -5.57 15.26
C VAL A 268 0.53 -5.47 15.09
N GLN A 269 -0.10 -6.44 14.44
CA GLN A 269 -1.55 -6.50 14.29
C GLN A 269 -2.23 -6.87 15.61
N GLN A 270 -1.69 -7.83 16.37
CA GLN A 270 -2.22 -8.15 17.70
C GLN A 270 -2.18 -6.94 18.64
N GLU A 271 -1.07 -6.20 18.68
CA GLU A 271 -0.95 -5.01 19.53
C GLU A 271 -1.93 -3.91 19.08
N MET A 272 -2.15 -3.73 17.78
CA MET A 272 -3.16 -2.81 17.27
C MET A 272 -4.57 -3.22 17.73
N VAL A 273 -4.95 -4.47 17.56
CA VAL A 273 -6.27 -4.98 17.98
C VAL A 273 -6.48 -4.81 19.49
N LYS A 274 -5.44 -5.05 20.31
CA LYS A 274 -5.48 -4.82 21.76
C LYS A 274 -5.71 -3.34 22.09
N ALA A 275 -4.99 -2.44 21.42
CA ALA A 275 -5.18 -1.00 21.61
C ALA A 275 -6.58 -0.52 21.21
N LEU A 276 -7.12 -1.03 20.11
CA LEU A 276 -8.49 -0.74 19.67
C LEU A 276 -9.52 -1.28 20.68
N LYS A 277 -9.34 -2.49 21.18
CA LYS A 277 -10.25 -3.06 22.20
C LYS A 277 -10.21 -2.31 23.53
N ALA A 278 -9.04 -1.75 23.89
CA ALA A 278 -8.88 -0.95 25.10
C ALA A 278 -9.69 0.37 25.06
N THR A 279 -10.17 0.83 23.91
CA THR A 279 -11.10 1.98 23.79
C THR A 279 -12.47 1.72 24.43
N GLY A 280 -12.79 0.47 24.74
CA GLY A 280 -14.10 0.06 25.27
C GLY A 280 -15.21 -0.05 24.22
N LYS A 281 -14.89 0.21 22.95
CA LYS A 281 -15.87 0.11 21.86
C LYS A 281 -16.04 -1.36 21.41
N PRO A 282 -17.21 -1.72 20.83
CA PRO A 282 -17.35 -2.98 20.13
C PRO A 282 -16.32 -3.08 18.99
N VAL A 283 -15.63 -4.23 18.90
CA VAL A 283 -14.66 -4.48 17.83
C VAL A 283 -15.13 -5.70 17.01
N VAL A 284 -15.25 -5.47 15.71
CA VAL A 284 -15.49 -6.53 14.72
C VAL A 284 -14.17 -6.77 14.00
N TYR A 285 -13.64 -7.98 14.06
CA TYR A 285 -12.44 -8.36 13.35
C TYR A 285 -12.79 -9.05 12.02
N VAL A 286 -12.54 -8.39 10.91
CA VAL A 286 -12.59 -9.00 9.58
C VAL A 286 -11.21 -9.59 9.31
N LEU A 287 -11.10 -10.90 9.56
CA LEU A 287 -9.86 -11.65 9.41
C LEU A 287 -9.72 -12.17 7.98
N CYS A 288 -8.71 -11.71 7.28
CA CYS A 288 -8.39 -12.11 5.91
C CYS A 288 -7.23 -13.12 5.95
N THR A 289 -7.44 -14.31 5.45
CA THR A 289 -6.41 -15.35 5.41
C THR A 289 -6.74 -16.43 4.38
N GLY A 290 -5.71 -16.99 3.75
CA GLY A 290 -5.80 -18.20 2.93
C GLY A 290 -5.28 -19.45 3.65
N SER A 291 -4.71 -19.29 4.86
CA SER A 291 -4.13 -20.36 5.67
C SER A 291 -4.59 -20.29 7.12
N ALA A 292 -4.24 -21.30 7.94
CA ALA A 292 -4.63 -21.35 9.36
C ALA A 292 -3.98 -20.21 10.16
N LEU A 293 -4.77 -19.62 11.08
CA LEU A 293 -4.34 -18.61 12.05
C LEU A 293 -4.77 -18.97 13.46
N ALA A 294 -3.87 -18.77 14.43
CA ALA A 294 -4.18 -18.87 15.84
C ALA A 294 -4.87 -17.60 16.33
N LEU A 295 -6.03 -17.72 16.95
CA LEU A 295 -6.88 -16.62 17.42
C LEU A 295 -7.09 -16.64 18.93
N ASN A 296 -6.10 -17.08 19.70
CA ASN A 296 -6.27 -17.36 21.12
C ASN A 296 -6.70 -16.12 21.93
N TRP A 297 -6.05 -15.00 21.71
CA TRP A 297 -6.41 -13.75 22.38
C TRP A 297 -7.67 -13.14 21.79
N GLU A 298 -7.79 -13.15 20.46
CA GLU A 298 -8.90 -12.57 19.71
C GLU A 298 -10.23 -13.28 20.06
N ASP A 299 -10.21 -14.60 20.15
CA ASP A 299 -11.40 -15.38 20.55
C ASP A 299 -11.85 -15.02 21.96
N ALA A 300 -10.95 -14.81 22.89
CA ALA A 300 -11.31 -14.41 24.26
C ALA A 300 -11.87 -12.98 24.34
N ASN A 301 -11.36 -12.02 23.54
CA ASN A 301 -11.53 -10.60 23.77
C ASN A 301 -12.35 -9.84 22.73
N ILE A 302 -12.38 -10.28 21.46
CA ILE A 302 -13.07 -9.57 20.38
C ILE A 302 -14.57 -9.91 20.38
N ASP A 303 -15.39 -8.94 19.98
CA ASP A 303 -16.85 -9.08 20.08
C ASP A 303 -17.43 -9.90 18.91
N ALA A 304 -16.90 -9.73 17.69
CA ALA A 304 -17.26 -10.56 16.53
C ALA A 304 -16.05 -10.77 15.60
N ILE A 305 -15.95 -11.96 15.03
CA ILE A 305 -14.89 -12.36 14.10
C ILE A 305 -15.53 -13.04 12.90
#